data_6746553cdb838048ea77c34b7c22835c
#
_entry.id   6746553cdb838048ea77c34b7c22835c
#
_cell.length_a   1.000
_cell.length_b   1.000
_cell.length_c   1.000
_cell.angle_alpha   90.00
_cell.angle_beta   90.00
_cell.angle_gamma   90.00
#
_symmetry.space_group_name_H-M   'P 1'
#
loop_
_entity.id
_entity.type
_entity.pdbx_description
1 polymer ?
#
loop_
_entity_poly.entity_id
_entity_poly.type
_entity_poly.pdbx_seq_one_letter_code
_entity_poly.pdbx_strand_id
1 'polypeptide(L)'
;MSEIRTVGVLGAGTMGNGIAHVFARSGFDVRLCDVTQPFLDHGLETIRKNLSREVAKEKISQPEMDAALARIYGTIDRRALAACDFIVEAATERFEIKSQLFADLDRLLPAHVILASNTSSISITKLAAQTRRPAQVIGMHFFNPVPVMKLVEVIRGLQTSQETYDIVKALAGRAGKTAVEVNDAAGFVSNRVLMPLLNEAMFAVMEGVATAEAVDEVFKLGMAHPMGPLTLADFIGLDVCLDIMRVLEDGLGDPKYRPCPLLIRMVDAGWLGRKSGRGFYKYE
;
A
#
# COMPACT_ATOMS: atom_id res chain seq x y z
N MET A 1 6.66 -5.65 -26.08
CA MET A 1 6.25 -6.70 -25.12
C MET A 1 4.81 -7.13 -25.41
N SER A 2 4.45 -8.39 -25.09
CA SER A 2 3.05 -8.85 -25.14
C SER A 2 2.17 -8.01 -24.19
N GLU A 3 0.93 -7.84 -24.55
CA GLU A 3 -0.06 -7.14 -23.72
C GLU A 3 -0.22 -7.87 -22.38
N ILE A 4 -0.13 -7.15 -21.24
CA ILE A 4 -0.42 -7.73 -19.92
C ILE A 4 -1.90 -8.05 -19.85
N ARG A 5 -2.23 -9.33 -19.61
CA ARG A 5 -3.57 -9.86 -19.43
C ARG A 5 -3.77 -10.52 -18.07
N THR A 6 -2.73 -11.17 -17.56
CA THR A 6 -2.78 -11.90 -16.29
C THR A 6 -1.87 -11.24 -15.26
N VAL A 7 -2.46 -10.83 -14.15
CA VAL A 7 -1.76 -10.21 -13.02
C VAL A 7 -1.70 -11.18 -11.85
N GLY A 8 -0.51 -11.47 -11.37
CA GLY A 8 -0.29 -12.19 -10.12
C GLY A 8 -0.26 -11.21 -8.94
N VAL A 9 -0.99 -11.50 -7.88
CA VAL A 9 -0.95 -10.76 -6.62
C VAL A 9 -0.49 -11.71 -5.53
N LEU A 10 0.65 -11.40 -4.90
CA LEU A 10 1.23 -12.20 -3.82
C LEU A 10 0.95 -11.53 -2.47
N GLY A 11 0.14 -12.20 -1.65
CA GLY A 11 -0.47 -11.70 -0.43
C GLY A 11 -1.95 -11.39 -0.62
N ALA A 12 -2.84 -12.00 0.19
CA ALA A 12 -4.29 -11.79 0.14
C ALA A 12 -4.80 -10.91 1.31
N GLY A 13 -3.88 -10.29 2.07
CA GLY A 13 -4.20 -9.34 3.14
C GLY A 13 -4.93 -8.09 2.65
N THR A 14 -5.08 -7.08 3.50
CA THR A 14 -5.85 -5.86 3.23
C THR A 14 -5.49 -5.20 1.90
N MET A 15 -4.19 -5.06 1.58
CA MET A 15 -3.77 -4.44 0.33
C MET A 15 -3.92 -5.38 -0.86
N GLY A 16 -3.48 -6.64 -0.73
CA GLY A 16 -3.49 -7.59 -1.83
C GLY A 16 -4.89 -7.96 -2.31
N ASN A 17 -5.86 -8.15 -1.41
CA ASN A 17 -7.25 -8.36 -1.84
C ASN A 17 -7.80 -7.14 -2.58
N GLY A 18 -7.49 -5.92 -2.11
CA GLY A 18 -7.90 -4.69 -2.79
C GLY A 18 -7.26 -4.51 -4.17
N ILE A 19 -5.98 -4.88 -4.32
CA ILE A 19 -5.26 -4.87 -5.60
C ILE A 19 -5.88 -5.90 -6.56
N ALA A 20 -6.11 -7.13 -6.10
CA ALA A 20 -6.76 -8.19 -6.89
C ALA A 20 -8.17 -7.77 -7.34
N HIS A 21 -8.96 -7.18 -6.44
CA HIS A 21 -10.28 -6.62 -6.75
C HIS A 21 -10.21 -5.62 -7.91
N VAL A 22 -9.33 -4.62 -7.82
CA VAL A 22 -9.21 -3.55 -8.82
C VAL A 22 -8.79 -4.11 -10.17
N PHE A 23 -7.82 -4.99 -10.24
CA PHE A 23 -7.39 -5.59 -11.50
C PHE A 23 -8.48 -6.47 -12.11
N ALA A 24 -9.15 -7.32 -11.33
CA ALA A 24 -10.23 -8.16 -11.81
C ALA A 24 -11.43 -7.35 -12.35
N ARG A 25 -11.80 -6.29 -11.63
CA ARG A 25 -12.85 -5.35 -12.06
C ARG A 25 -12.48 -4.60 -13.35
N SER A 26 -11.19 -4.37 -13.57
CA SER A 26 -10.67 -3.70 -14.77
C SER A 26 -10.44 -4.67 -15.95
N GLY A 27 -10.90 -5.92 -15.84
CA GLY A 27 -10.91 -6.91 -16.93
C GLY A 27 -9.65 -7.77 -17.03
N PHE A 28 -8.74 -7.71 -16.06
CA PHE A 28 -7.56 -8.58 -16.00
C PHE A 28 -7.92 -9.93 -15.35
N ASP A 29 -7.30 -11.01 -15.84
CA ASP A 29 -7.25 -12.25 -15.10
C ASP A 29 -6.28 -12.10 -13.91
N VAL A 30 -6.67 -12.56 -12.72
CA VAL A 30 -5.90 -12.38 -11.50
C VAL A 30 -5.61 -13.73 -10.86
N ARG A 31 -4.34 -13.95 -10.53
CA ARG A 31 -3.92 -15.06 -9.66
C ARG A 31 -3.58 -14.50 -8.29
N LEU A 32 -4.50 -14.67 -7.33
CA LEU A 32 -4.30 -14.26 -5.94
C LEU A 32 -3.66 -15.41 -5.17
N CYS A 33 -2.43 -15.20 -4.73
CA CYS A 33 -1.65 -16.21 -4.02
C CYS A 33 -1.39 -15.78 -2.58
N ASP A 34 -1.62 -16.67 -1.62
CA ASP A 34 -1.20 -16.48 -0.23
C ASP A 34 -0.51 -17.74 0.33
N VAL A 35 0.09 -17.64 1.51
CA VAL A 35 0.85 -18.73 2.13
C VAL A 35 -0.03 -19.81 2.75
N THR A 36 -1.28 -19.47 3.13
CA THR A 36 -2.24 -20.41 3.74
C THR A 36 -3.63 -20.23 3.17
N GLN A 37 -4.40 -21.34 3.17
CA GLN A 37 -5.78 -21.33 2.70
C GLN A 37 -6.68 -20.35 3.50
N PRO A 38 -6.61 -20.26 4.84
CA PRO A 38 -7.44 -19.32 5.61
C PRO A 38 -7.20 -17.84 5.24
N PHE A 39 -5.97 -17.43 4.99
CA PHE A 39 -5.68 -16.05 4.55
C PHE A 39 -6.22 -15.79 3.15
N LEU A 40 -6.07 -16.75 2.24
CA LEU A 40 -6.62 -16.66 0.89
C LEU A 40 -8.14 -16.56 0.91
N ASP A 41 -8.82 -17.44 1.66
CA ASP A 41 -10.28 -17.47 1.76
C ASP A 41 -10.82 -16.15 2.34
N HIS A 42 -10.17 -15.63 3.38
CA HIS A 42 -10.51 -14.32 3.93
C HIS A 42 -10.37 -13.18 2.91
N GLY A 43 -9.29 -13.20 2.12
CA GLY A 43 -9.08 -12.23 1.04
C GLY A 43 -10.17 -12.29 -0.03
N LEU A 44 -10.50 -13.50 -0.50
CA LEU A 44 -11.55 -13.73 -1.50
C LEU A 44 -12.94 -13.31 -0.99
N GLU A 45 -13.26 -13.62 0.28
CA GLU A 45 -14.51 -13.20 0.90
C GLU A 45 -14.58 -11.67 1.03
N THR A 46 -13.48 -11.02 1.38
CA THR A 46 -13.40 -9.55 1.44
C THR A 46 -13.65 -8.93 0.08
N ILE A 47 -13.08 -9.47 -0.99
CA ILE A 47 -13.34 -9.01 -2.37
C ILE A 47 -14.82 -9.15 -2.70
N ARG A 48 -15.42 -10.33 -2.47
CA ARG A 48 -16.85 -10.58 -2.71
C ARG A 48 -17.72 -9.56 -1.98
N LYS A 49 -17.47 -9.36 -0.70
CA LYS A 49 -18.21 -8.41 0.15
C LYS A 49 -18.09 -6.96 -0.35
N ASN A 50 -16.90 -6.56 -0.80
CA ASN A 50 -16.68 -5.21 -1.32
C ASN A 50 -17.40 -5.01 -2.67
N LEU A 51 -17.33 -5.97 -3.59
CA LEU A 51 -18.07 -5.94 -4.84
C LEU A 51 -19.58 -5.92 -4.61
N SER A 52 -20.11 -6.73 -3.67
CA SER A 52 -21.54 -6.69 -3.30
C SER A 52 -21.99 -5.32 -2.78
N ARG A 53 -21.11 -4.63 -2.01
CA ARG A 53 -21.39 -3.25 -1.58
C ARG A 53 -21.37 -2.24 -2.73
N GLU A 54 -20.57 -2.48 -3.77
CA GLU A 54 -20.57 -1.64 -4.97
C GLU A 54 -21.84 -1.85 -5.79
N VAL A 55 -22.34 -3.09 -5.90
CA VAL A 55 -23.66 -3.38 -6.50
C VAL A 55 -24.77 -2.72 -5.73
N ALA A 56 -24.79 -2.87 -4.40
CA ALA A 56 -25.80 -2.25 -3.54
C ALA A 56 -25.81 -0.71 -3.59
N LYS A 57 -24.70 -0.09 -4.02
CA LYS A 57 -24.56 1.36 -4.25
C LYS A 57 -24.69 1.76 -5.72
N GLU A 58 -25.14 0.85 -6.56
CA GLU A 58 -25.34 1.06 -8.02
C GLU A 58 -24.09 1.56 -8.77
N LYS A 59 -22.90 1.25 -8.24
CA LYS A 59 -21.61 1.60 -8.86
C LYS A 59 -21.22 0.61 -9.96
N ILE A 60 -21.68 -0.63 -9.84
CA ILE A 60 -21.54 -1.71 -10.83
C ILE A 60 -22.83 -2.54 -10.83
N SER A 61 -23.09 -3.22 -11.93
CA SER A 61 -24.19 -4.18 -12.06
C SER A 61 -23.81 -5.56 -11.48
N GLN A 62 -24.81 -6.39 -11.21
CA GLN A 62 -24.56 -7.78 -10.79
C GLN A 62 -23.75 -8.59 -11.85
N PRO A 63 -24.03 -8.51 -13.15
CA PRO A 63 -23.18 -9.17 -14.16
C PRO A 63 -21.72 -8.71 -14.14
N GLU A 64 -21.43 -7.43 -13.87
CA GLU A 64 -20.04 -6.93 -13.76
C GLU A 64 -19.35 -7.50 -12.52
N MET A 65 -20.05 -7.62 -11.39
CA MET A 65 -19.54 -8.30 -10.20
C MET A 65 -19.21 -9.76 -10.50
N ASP A 66 -20.13 -10.49 -11.11
CA ASP A 66 -19.96 -11.90 -11.42
C ASP A 66 -18.78 -12.12 -12.39
N ALA A 67 -18.65 -11.26 -13.39
CA ALA A 67 -17.53 -11.27 -14.33
C ALA A 67 -16.19 -10.96 -13.64
N ALA A 68 -16.15 -10.02 -12.70
CA ALA A 68 -14.93 -9.71 -11.93
C ALA A 68 -14.52 -10.90 -11.05
N LEU A 69 -15.48 -11.52 -10.34
CA LEU A 69 -15.20 -12.69 -9.50
C LEU A 69 -14.70 -13.89 -10.31
N ALA A 70 -15.27 -14.11 -11.50
CA ALA A 70 -14.85 -15.19 -12.40
C ALA A 70 -13.40 -15.05 -12.91
N ARG A 71 -12.83 -13.84 -12.89
CA ARG A 71 -11.44 -13.59 -13.26
C ARG A 71 -10.43 -13.86 -12.15
N ILE A 72 -10.87 -14.11 -10.91
CA ILE A 72 -9.95 -14.29 -9.78
C ILE A 72 -9.76 -15.78 -9.51
N TYR A 73 -8.53 -16.25 -9.69
CA TYR A 73 -8.09 -17.58 -9.33
C TYR A 73 -7.25 -17.51 -8.05
N GLY A 74 -7.78 -18.04 -6.94
CA GLY A 74 -7.08 -18.14 -5.66
C GLY A 74 -6.21 -19.38 -5.58
N THR A 75 -5.01 -19.27 -5.02
CA THR A 75 -4.09 -20.42 -4.85
C THR A 75 -3.14 -20.20 -3.67
N ILE A 76 -2.68 -21.31 -3.07
CA ILE A 76 -1.56 -21.33 -2.12
C ILE A 76 -0.26 -21.83 -2.76
N ASP A 77 -0.32 -22.24 -4.01
CA ASP A 77 0.86 -22.68 -4.77
C ASP A 77 1.44 -21.53 -5.59
N ARG A 78 2.60 -21.01 -5.17
CA ARG A 78 3.30 -19.92 -5.89
C ARG A 78 3.67 -20.28 -7.32
N ARG A 79 3.79 -21.58 -7.67
CA ARG A 79 4.11 -22.00 -9.04
C ARG A 79 3.05 -21.55 -10.04
N ALA A 80 1.80 -21.38 -9.60
CA ALA A 80 0.74 -20.83 -10.44
C ALA A 80 1.03 -19.40 -10.95
N LEU A 81 1.89 -18.64 -10.27
CA LEU A 81 2.30 -17.31 -10.70
C LEU A 81 3.18 -17.32 -11.96
N ALA A 82 3.77 -18.46 -12.33
CA ALA A 82 4.59 -18.57 -13.54
C ALA A 82 3.80 -18.30 -14.83
N ALA A 83 2.47 -18.36 -14.80
CA ALA A 83 1.59 -18.05 -15.92
C ALA A 83 1.13 -16.58 -15.95
N CYS A 84 1.68 -15.71 -15.07
CA CYS A 84 1.33 -14.29 -15.04
C CYS A 84 2.28 -13.46 -15.89
N ASP A 85 1.75 -12.38 -16.47
CA ASP A 85 2.52 -11.42 -17.27
C ASP A 85 3.15 -10.33 -16.40
N PHE A 86 2.61 -10.13 -15.18
CA PHE A 86 2.99 -9.09 -14.25
C PHE A 86 2.71 -9.54 -12.81
N ILE A 87 3.58 -9.19 -11.87
CA ILE A 87 3.40 -9.53 -10.45
C ILE A 87 3.37 -8.27 -9.59
N VAL A 88 2.39 -8.21 -8.66
CA VAL A 88 2.37 -7.26 -7.55
C VAL A 88 2.55 -8.04 -6.24
N GLU A 89 3.65 -7.79 -5.55
CA GLU A 89 3.88 -8.32 -4.21
C GLU A 89 3.23 -7.37 -3.18
N ALA A 90 2.37 -7.91 -2.32
CA ALA A 90 1.65 -7.20 -1.26
C ALA A 90 1.65 -8.03 0.06
N ALA A 91 2.75 -8.72 0.33
CA ALA A 91 2.97 -9.47 1.57
C ALA A 91 3.35 -8.55 2.73
N THR A 92 3.79 -9.15 3.86
CA THR A 92 4.18 -8.41 5.07
C THR A 92 5.32 -7.42 4.84
N GLU A 93 5.30 -6.28 5.56
CA GLU A 93 6.27 -5.18 5.43
C GLU A 93 7.56 -5.46 6.21
N ARG A 94 8.25 -6.55 5.83
CA ARG A 94 9.56 -6.96 6.38
C ARG A 94 10.53 -7.22 5.25
N PHE A 95 11.68 -6.52 5.30
CA PHE A 95 12.68 -6.58 4.23
C PHE A 95 13.19 -8.01 3.98
N GLU A 96 13.50 -8.77 5.02
CA GLU A 96 14.03 -10.13 4.89
C GLU A 96 13.06 -11.05 4.15
N ILE A 97 11.75 -10.91 4.46
CA ILE A 97 10.70 -11.71 3.82
C ILE A 97 10.52 -11.30 2.36
N LYS A 98 10.41 -9.99 2.09
CA LYS A 98 10.27 -9.50 0.72
C LYS A 98 11.51 -9.80 -0.12
N SER A 99 12.71 -9.66 0.44
CA SER A 99 13.98 -10.03 -0.19
C SER A 99 13.99 -11.49 -0.66
N GLN A 100 13.59 -12.42 0.22
CA GLN A 100 13.49 -13.83 -0.14
C GLN A 100 12.42 -14.07 -1.20
N LEU A 101 11.24 -13.41 -1.07
CA LEU A 101 10.17 -13.52 -2.07
C LEU A 101 10.60 -13.04 -3.46
N PHE A 102 11.32 -11.92 -3.54
CA PHE A 102 11.83 -11.40 -4.81
C PHE A 102 12.86 -12.34 -5.45
N ALA A 103 13.77 -12.90 -4.65
CA ALA A 103 14.72 -13.91 -5.12
C ALA A 103 14.03 -15.20 -5.60
N ASP A 104 12.97 -15.63 -4.92
CA ASP A 104 12.20 -16.82 -5.32
C ASP A 104 11.39 -16.57 -6.60
N LEU A 105 10.71 -15.41 -6.69
CA LEU A 105 9.97 -15.00 -7.88
C LEU A 105 10.90 -14.83 -9.09
N ASP A 106 12.11 -14.29 -8.89
CA ASP A 106 13.09 -14.16 -9.98
C ASP A 106 13.51 -15.50 -10.58
N ARG A 107 13.56 -16.55 -9.75
CA ARG A 107 13.87 -17.92 -10.23
C ARG A 107 12.67 -18.61 -10.87
N LEU A 108 11.46 -18.33 -10.37
CA LEU A 108 10.22 -18.98 -10.80
C LEU A 108 9.70 -18.44 -12.13
N LEU A 109 9.81 -17.13 -12.34
CA LEU A 109 9.10 -16.42 -13.40
C LEU A 109 9.96 -16.27 -14.67
N PRO A 110 9.35 -16.26 -15.87
CA PRO A 110 10.03 -15.90 -17.11
C PRO A 110 10.74 -14.55 -16.99
N ALA A 111 11.89 -14.40 -17.67
CA ALA A 111 12.77 -13.24 -17.54
C ALA A 111 12.12 -11.89 -17.90
N HIS A 112 11.07 -11.90 -18.71
CA HIS A 112 10.38 -10.69 -19.15
C HIS A 112 9.31 -10.16 -18.17
N VAL A 113 8.96 -10.94 -17.13
CA VAL A 113 7.92 -10.56 -16.17
C VAL A 113 8.44 -9.48 -15.23
N ILE A 114 7.69 -8.38 -15.15
CA ILE A 114 7.98 -7.27 -14.24
C ILE A 114 7.52 -7.65 -12.82
N LEU A 115 8.35 -7.33 -11.83
CA LEU A 115 8.08 -7.52 -10.41
C LEU A 115 7.81 -6.15 -9.75
N ALA A 116 6.60 -5.93 -9.30
CA ALA A 116 6.23 -4.75 -8.53
C ALA A 116 6.08 -5.08 -7.05
N SER A 117 6.46 -4.16 -6.15
CA SER A 117 6.14 -4.24 -4.72
C SER A 117 5.16 -3.14 -4.31
N ASN A 118 4.18 -3.51 -3.50
CA ASN A 118 3.27 -2.56 -2.86
C ASN A 118 3.82 -2.07 -1.51
N THR A 119 5.11 -2.19 -1.25
CA THR A 119 5.73 -1.67 -0.03
C THR A 119 5.44 -0.18 0.14
N SER A 120 5.31 0.26 1.39
CA SER A 120 5.16 1.68 1.74
C SER A 120 6.46 2.34 2.18
N SER A 121 7.51 1.55 2.46
CA SER A 121 8.71 2.05 3.12
C SER A 121 10.01 1.37 2.70
N ILE A 122 9.96 0.14 2.18
CA ILE A 122 11.15 -0.62 1.82
C ILE A 122 11.68 -0.14 0.47
N SER A 123 13.00 0.10 0.39
CA SER A 123 13.67 0.54 -0.82
C SER A 123 13.48 -0.45 -1.98
N ILE A 124 12.98 0.04 -3.09
CA ILE A 124 12.80 -0.71 -4.34
C ILE A 124 14.17 -1.11 -4.90
N THR A 125 15.17 -0.25 -4.77
CA THR A 125 16.56 -0.55 -5.16
C THR A 125 17.12 -1.75 -4.40
N LYS A 126 16.87 -1.83 -3.08
CA LYS A 126 17.29 -2.99 -2.27
C LYS A 126 16.57 -4.28 -2.68
N LEU A 127 15.28 -4.21 -3.01
CA LEU A 127 14.53 -5.38 -3.52
C LEU A 127 15.02 -5.80 -4.90
N ALA A 128 15.26 -4.84 -5.80
CA ALA A 128 15.80 -5.09 -7.13
C ALA A 128 17.14 -5.82 -7.10
N ALA A 129 18.01 -5.48 -6.15
CA ALA A 129 19.32 -6.10 -5.96
C ALA A 129 19.25 -7.60 -5.57
N GLN A 130 18.07 -8.11 -5.17
CA GLN A 130 17.84 -9.53 -4.87
C GLN A 130 17.52 -10.35 -6.13
N THR A 131 17.42 -9.70 -7.28
CA THR A 131 17.00 -10.31 -8.55
C THR A 131 18.08 -10.19 -9.63
N ARG A 132 17.98 -11.02 -10.67
CA ARG A 132 18.80 -10.92 -11.88
C ARG A 132 18.20 -9.98 -12.94
N ARG A 133 17.04 -9.37 -12.62
CA ARG A 133 16.27 -8.44 -13.48
C ARG A 133 16.02 -7.08 -12.82
N PRO A 134 17.01 -6.40 -12.23
CA PRO A 134 16.79 -5.19 -11.46
C PRO A 134 16.15 -4.05 -12.28
N ALA A 135 16.33 -4.03 -13.60
CA ALA A 135 15.68 -3.09 -14.50
C ALA A 135 14.15 -3.29 -14.61
N GLN A 136 13.65 -4.48 -14.25
CA GLN A 136 12.24 -4.87 -14.29
C GLN A 136 11.61 -4.96 -12.88
N VAL A 137 12.26 -4.37 -11.89
CA VAL A 137 11.72 -4.22 -10.52
C VAL A 137 11.29 -2.78 -10.31
N ILE A 138 10.08 -2.60 -9.74
CA ILE A 138 9.46 -1.28 -9.56
C ILE A 138 8.57 -1.29 -8.31
N GLY A 139 8.35 -0.13 -7.71
CA GLY A 139 7.34 0.04 -6.68
C GLY A 139 5.97 0.39 -7.30
N MET A 140 4.91 -0.17 -6.74
CA MET A 140 3.53 0.14 -7.12
C MET A 140 2.72 0.28 -5.83
N HIS A 141 2.89 1.44 -5.18
CA HIS A 141 2.33 1.73 -3.87
C HIS A 141 0.88 2.22 -4.00
N PHE A 142 -0.04 1.33 -3.67
CA PHE A 142 -1.47 1.61 -3.61
C PHE A 142 -1.86 2.17 -2.24
N PHE A 143 -2.97 2.91 -2.20
CA PHE A 143 -3.52 3.51 -0.98
C PHE A 143 -4.78 2.78 -0.51
N ASN A 144 -4.91 2.60 0.79
CA ASN A 144 -6.08 1.95 1.41
C ASN A 144 -7.25 2.96 1.60
N PRO A 145 -8.48 2.62 1.21
CA PRO A 145 -8.94 1.38 0.53
C PRO A 145 -8.64 1.38 -0.98
N VAL A 146 -7.97 0.33 -1.46
CA VAL A 146 -7.50 0.26 -2.86
C VAL A 146 -8.60 0.50 -3.89
N PRO A 147 -9.83 -0.05 -3.77
CA PRO A 147 -10.89 0.21 -4.75
C PRO A 147 -11.36 1.67 -4.79
N VAL A 148 -11.13 2.45 -3.73
CA VAL A 148 -11.63 3.83 -3.58
C VAL A 148 -10.57 4.85 -3.97
N MET A 149 -9.33 4.65 -3.52
CA MET A 149 -8.24 5.60 -3.72
C MET A 149 -7.75 5.56 -5.16
N LYS A 150 -7.68 6.72 -5.80
CA LYS A 150 -7.33 6.83 -7.22
C LYS A 150 -5.82 6.79 -7.48
N LEU A 151 -5.01 7.16 -6.48
CA LEU A 151 -3.57 7.29 -6.63
C LEU A 151 -2.85 5.96 -6.54
N VAL A 152 -1.83 5.79 -7.37
CA VAL A 152 -0.73 4.83 -7.21
C VAL A 152 0.57 5.60 -7.36
N GLU A 153 1.42 5.60 -6.34
CA GLU A 153 2.82 6.02 -6.52
C GLU A 153 3.54 4.90 -7.26
N VAL A 154 4.18 5.24 -8.37
CA VAL A 154 5.02 4.33 -9.16
C VAL A 154 6.47 4.67 -8.88
N ILE A 155 7.12 3.84 -8.05
CA ILE A 155 8.43 4.14 -7.48
C ILE A 155 9.52 3.50 -8.33
N ARG A 156 10.40 4.33 -8.88
CA ARG A 156 11.56 3.89 -9.63
C ARG A 156 12.74 3.66 -8.68
N GLY A 157 13.18 2.41 -8.58
CA GLY A 157 14.50 2.09 -8.01
C GLY A 157 15.62 2.60 -8.91
N LEU A 158 16.83 2.62 -8.40
CA LEU A 158 18.01 3.14 -9.11
C LEU A 158 18.23 2.50 -10.51
N GLN A 159 17.88 1.23 -10.65
CA GLN A 159 18.09 0.44 -11.88
C GLN A 159 16.81 0.26 -12.71
N THR A 160 15.64 0.70 -12.22
CA THR A 160 14.36 0.56 -12.93
C THR A 160 14.42 1.25 -14.29
N SER A 161 14.17 0.49 -15.36
CA SER A 161 14.22 1.02 -16.72
C SER A 161 13.03 1.95 -17.03
N GLN A 162 13.21 2.85 -18.01
CA GLN A 162 12.12 3.69 -18.51
C GLN A 162 10.98 2.83 -19.09
N GLU A 163 11.32 1.78 -19.81
CA GLU A 163 10.35 0.84 -20.37
C GLU A 163 9.48 0.19 -19.29
N THR A 164 10.07 -0.27 -18.17
CA THR A 164 9.33 -0.82 -17.04
C THR A 164 8.37 0.22 -16.44
N TYR A 165 8.83 1.45 -16.25
CA TYR A 165 7.99 2.52 -15.77
C TYR A 165 6.80 2.80 -16.71
N ASP A 166 7.03 2.93 -18.00
CA ASP A 166 5.98 3.23 -18.99
C ASP A 166 4.92 2.14 -19.03
N ILE A 167 5.32 0.88 -18.94
CA ILE A 167 4.40 -0.27 -18.87
C ILE A 167 3.55 -0.21 -17.59
N VAL A 168 4.16 0.03 -16.45
CA VAL A 168 3.45 0.06 -15.16
C VAL A 168 2.53 1.28 -15.06
N LYS A 169 2.95 2.43 -15.59
CA LYS A 169 2.09 3.61 -15.73
C LYS A 169 0.85 3.32 -16.57
N ALA A 170 1.03 2.69 -17.73
CA ALA A 170 -0.09 2.30 -18.59
C ALA A 170 -1.00 1.27 -17.91
N LEU A 171 -0.41 0.28 -17.22
CA LEU A 171 -1.14 -0.73 -16.45
C LEU A 171 -2.00 -0.11 -15.34
N ALA A 172 -1.44 0.84 -14.57
CA ALA A 172 -2.16 1.59 -13.56
C ALA A 172 -3.35 2.37 -14.17
N GLY A 173 -3.14 3.01 -15.31
CA GLY A 173 -4.21 3.70 -16.06
C GLY A 173 -5.34 2.75 -16.48
N ARG A 174 -5.01 1.56 -17.01
CA ARG A 174 -5.99 0.51 -17.35
C ARG A 174 -6.75 0.00 -16.12
N ALA A 175 -6.10 0.00 -14.94
CA ALA A 175 -6.73 -0.32 -13.67
C ALA A 175 -7.55 0.83 -13.06
N GLY A 176 -7.81 1.92 -13.80
CA GLY A 176 -8.58 3.07 -13.36
C GLY A 176 -7.86 3.93 -12.31
N LYS A 177 -6.53 3.84 -12.25
CA LYS A 177 -5.69 4.59 -11.30
C LYS A 177 -4.90 5.71 -11.98
N THR A 178 -4.58 6.72 -11.22
CA THR A 178 -3.63 7.77 -11.61
C THR A 178 -2.25 7.38 -11.09
N ALA A 179 -1.34 7.10 -12.01
CA ALA A 179 0.06 6.83 -11.70
C ALA A 179 0.83 8.15 -11.52
N VAL A 180 1.53 8.28 -10.41
CA VAL A 180 2.46 9.39 -10.17
C VAL A 180 3.86 8.81 -10.02
N GLU A 181 4.80 9.32 -10.82
CA GLU A 181 6.21 8.91 -10.76
C GLU A 181 6.87 9.43 -9.48
N VAL A 182 7.59 8.52 -8.82
CA VAL A 182 8.33 8.82 -7.60
C VAL A 182 9.68 8.11 -7.67
N ASN A 183 10.75 8.75 -7.19
CA ASN A 183 12.04 8.10 -7.04
C ASN A 183 12.12 7.37 -5.70
N ASP A 184 12.89 6.28 -5.69
CA ASP A 184 13.13 5.46 -4.49
C ASP A 184 13.85 6.26 -3.40
N ALA A 185 13.12 6.60 -2.35
CA ALA A 185 13.60 7.27 -1.15
C ALA A 185 12.78 6.83 0.05
N ALA A 186 13.31 6.98 1.27
CA ALA A 186 12.60 6.62 2.49
C ALA A 186 11.24 7.35 2.57
N GLY A 187 10.15 6.58 2.70
CA GLY A 187 8.77 7.09 2.79
C GLY A 187 8.18 7.61 1.49
N PHE A 188 8.89 7.47 0.36
CA PHE A 188 8.48 7.97 -0.97
C PHE A 188 8.07 9.44 -0.91
N VAL A 189 6.96 9.86 -1.52
CA VAL A 189 6.43 11.22 -1.37
C VAL A 189 5.38 11.28 -0.27
N SER A 190 4.43 10.35 -0.29
CA SER A 190 3.27 10.41 0.60
C SER A 190 3.68 10.40 2.08
N ASN A 191 4.43 9.38 2.52
CA ASN A 191 4.83 9.27 3.92
C ASN A 191 5.88 10.32 4.31
N ARG A 192 6.80 10.66 3.40
CA ARG A 192 7.82 11.66 3.66
C ARG A 192 7.26 13.06 3.94
N VAL A 193 6.11 13.39 3.37
CA VAL A 193 5.45 14.69 3.58
C VAL A 193 4.41 14.59 4.70
N LEU A 194 3.57 13.55 4.67
CA LEU A 194 2.46 13.42 5.60
C LEU A 194 2.95 13.16 7.04
N MET A 195 3.88 12.23 7.25
CA MET A 195 4.26 11.85 8.61
C MET A 195 4.92 12.97 9.40
N PRO A 196 5.85 13.78 8.86
CA PRO A 196 6.33 14.98 9.55
C PRO A 196 5.25 16.00 9.87
N LEU A 197 4.24 16.17 9.01
CA LEU A 197 3.10 17.06 9.28
C LEU A 197 2.31 16.55 10.50
N LEU A 198 1.99 15.25 10.55
CA LEU A 198 1.28 14.64 11.69
C LEU A 198 2.12 14.71 12.96
N ASN A 199 3.42 14.44 12.85
CA ASN A 199 4.37 14.47 13.94
C ASN A 199 4.51 15.88 14.53
N GLU A 200 4.55 16.92 13.70
CA GLU A 200 4.60 18.32 14.13
C GLU A 200 3.30 18.74 14.84
N ALA A 201 2.15 18.27 14.37
CA ALA A 201 0.87 18.46 15.05
C ALA A 201 0.88 17.83 16.47
N MET A 202 1.54 16.67 16.62
CA MET A 202 1.71 16.02 17.93
C MET A 202 2.67 16.81 18.84
N PHE A 203 3.74 17.39 18.29
CA PHE A 203 4.63 18.29 19.02
C PHE A 203 3.87 19.53 19.53
N ALA A 204 3.05 20.16 18.68
CA ALA A 204 2.25 21.32 19.07
C ALA A 204 1.32 21.02 20.25
N VAL A 205 0.70 19.83 20.29
CA VAL A 205 -0.08 19.40 21.47
C VAL A 205 0.81 19.14 22.68
N MET A 206 1.93 18.44 22.49
CA MET A 206 2.84 18.11 23.60
C MET A 206 3.42 19.35 24.25
N GLU A 207 3.72 20.37 23.47
CA GLU A 207 4.30 21.64 23.92
C GLU A 207 3.25 22.63 24.45
N GLY A 208 1.96 22.27 24.40
CA GLY A 208 0.86 23.08 24.92
C GLY A 208 0.50 24.29 24.04
N VAL A 209 0.87 24.27 22.77
CA VAL A 209 0.49 25.31 21.82
C VAL A 209 -1.03 25.35 21.65
N ALA A 210 -1.67 24.17 21.53
CA ALA A 210 -3.12 24.02 21.44
C ALA A 210 -3.58 22.63 21.88
N THR A 211 -4.88 22.45 22.12
CA THR A 211 -5.49 21.13 22.31
C THR A 211 -5.56 20.37 20.99
N ALA A 212 -5.74 19.05 21.04
CA ALA A 212 -5.89 18.22 19.84
C ALA A 212 -7.05 18.69 18.95
N GLU A 213 -8.18 19.06 19.57
CA GLU A 213 -9.37 19.57 18.88
C GLU A 213 -9.07 20.88 18.15
N ALA A 214 -8.35 21.81 18.81
CA ALA A 214 -8.01 23.09 18.22
C ALA A 214 -7.03 22.96 17.04
N VAL A 215 -6.01 22.06 17.15
CA VAL A 215 -5.11 21.76 16.03
C VAL A 215 -5.92 21.23 14.83
N ASP A 216 -6.78 20.24 15.04
CA ASP A 216 -7.59 19.64 13.98
C ASP A 216 -8.58 20.65 13.36
N GLU A 217 -9.16 21.54 14.14
CA GLU A 217 -10.07 22.56 13.66
C GLU A 217 -9.37 23.60 12.80
N VAL A 218 -8.17 24.05 13.19
CA VAL A 218 -7.35 24.94 12.39
C VAL A 218 -7.04 24.34 11.02
N PHE A 219 -6.69 23.07 10.96
CA PHE A 219 -6.40 22.41 9.69
C PHE A 219 -7.64 22.25 8.81
N LYS A 220 -8.80 21.89 9.40
CA LYS A 220 -10.05 21.76 8.65
C LYS A 220 -10.57 23.09 8.13
N LEU A 221 -10.60 24.13 8.96
CA LEU A 221 -11.24 25.40 8.63
C LEU A 221 -10.26 26.40 7.98
N GLY A 222 -9.01 26.42 8.43
CA GLY A 222 -8.01 27.36 7.92
C GLY A 222 -7.26 26.87 6.69
N MET A 223 -7.06 25.55 6.57
CA MET A 223 -6.27 24.96 5.47
C MET A 223 -7.09 24.05 4.55
N ALA A 224 -8.41 24.00 4.73
CA ALA A 224 -9.37 23.20 3.95
C ALA A 224 -9.03 21.70 3.88
N HIS A 225 -8.40 21.14 4.93
CA HIS A 225 -8.18 19.71 5.00
C HIS A 225 -9.50 18.98 5.29
N PRO A 226 -9.78 17.85 4.62
CA PRO A 226 -11.03 17.10 4.84
C PRO A 226 -11.10 16.48 6.23
N MET A 227 -9.94 16.29 6.88
CA MET A 227 -9.76 15.71 8.20
C MET A 227 -8.58 16.41 8.89
N GLY A 228 -8.69 16.64 10.20
CA GLY A 228 -7.59 17.20 10.97
C GLY A 228 -6.44 16.20 11.11
N PRO A 229 -5.19 16.68 11.32
CA PRO A 229 -3.99 15.83 11.34
C PRO A 229 -4.03 14.77 12.46
N LEU A 230 -4.54 15.10 13.64
CA LEU A 230 -4.56 14.16 14.78
C LEU A 230 -5.69 13.13 14.64
N THR A 231 -6.85 13.52 14.09
CA THR A 231 -7.91 12.58 13.69
C THR A 231 -7.38 11.62 12.60
N LEU A 232 -6.58 12.12 11.64
CA LEU A 232 -5.97 11.28 10.60
C LEU A 232 -4.93 10.32 11.18
N ALA A 233 -4.11 10.78 12.14
CA ALA A 233 -3.15 9.92 12.83
C ALA A 233 -3.85 8.77 13.58
N ASP A 234 -4.94 9.06 14.30
CA ASP A 234 -5.75 8.05 14.97
C ASP A 234 -6.42 7.07 13.99
N PHE A 235 -6.80 7.55 12.80
CA PHE A 235 -7.38 6.71 11.74
C PHE A 235 -6.33 5.77 11.12
N ILE A 236 -5.10 6.26 10.86
CA ILE A 236 -3.97 5.46 10.36
C ILE A 236 -3.55 4.42 11.40
N GLY A 237 -3.50 4.82 12.65
CA GLY A 237 -2.97 4.10 13.79
C GLY A 237 -1.64 4.70 14.24
N LEU A 238 -1.55 5.03 15.54
CA LEU A 238 -0.38 5.73 16.10
C LEU A 238 0.89 4.87 16.08
N ASP A 239 0.77 3.55 16.23
CA ASP A 239 1.87 2.61 16.04
C ASP A 239 2.41 2.62 14.61
N VAL A 240 1.52 2.65 13.61
CA VAL A 240 1.90 2.76 12.20
C VAL A 240 2.61 4.10 11.94
N CYS A 241 2.08 5.20 12.49
CA CYS A 241 2.73 6.51 12.39
C CYS A 241 4.14 6.49 13.02
N LEU A 242 4.28 5.87 14.19
CA LEU A 242 5.58 5.74 14.88
C LEU A 242 6.58 4.93 14.05
N ASP A 243 6.14 3.79 13.50
CA ASP A 243 7.00 2.94 12.67
C ASP A 243 7.47 3.67 11.41
N ILE A 244 6.58 4.41 10.74
CA ILE A 244 6.96 5.19 9.55
C ILE A 244 7.92 6.32 9.92
N MET A 245 7.72 7.02 11.05
CA MET A 245 8.65 8.06 11.50
C MET A 245 10.05 7.49 11.75
N ARG A 246 10.16 6.30 12.37
CA ARG A 246 11.43 5.59 12.55
C ARG A 246 12.11 5.24 11.22
N VAL A 247 11.33 4.73 10.26
CA VAL A 247 11.84 4.46 8.90
C VAL A 247 12.37 5.73 8.23
N LEU A 248 11.70 6.87 8.41
CA LEU A 248 12.16 8.15 7.87
C LEU A 248 13.45 8.63 8.57
N GLU A 249 13.52 8.55 9.89
CA GLU A 249 14.70 8.94 10.68
C GLU A 249 15.92 8.09 10.30
N ASP A 250 15.77 6.76 10.31
CA ASP A 250 16.84 5.82 9.98
C ASP A 250 17.26 5.93 8.50
N GLY A 251 16.30 6.03 7.59
CA GLY A 251 16.56 6.02 6.16
C GLY A 251 17.14 7.33 5.61
N LEU A 252 16.87 8.45 6.28
CA LEU A 252 17.35 9.78 5.86
C LEU A 252 18.52 10.28 6.72
N GLY A 253 18.73 9.69 7.91
CA GLY A 253 19.82 10.06 8.82
C GLY A 253 19.71 11.49 9.37
N ASP A 254 18.50 12.07 9.40
CA ASP A 254 18.27 13.46 9.82
C ASP A 254 17.35 13.47 11.04
N PRO A 255 17.82 14.01 12.19
CA PRO A 255 17.06 14.05 13.45
C PRO A 255 15.76 14.87 13.37
N LYS A 256 15.54 15.65 12.33
CA LYS A 256 14.24 16.34 12.11
C LYS A 256 13.08 15.37 11.94
N TYR A 257 13.36 14.09 11.60
CA TYR A 257 12.35 13.04 11.48
C TYR A 257 12.15 12.23 12.76
N ARG A 258 12.78 12.65 13.90
CA ARG A 258 12.58 11.98 15.17
C ARG A 258 11.10 11.94 15.55
N PRO A 259 10.57 10.80 16.02
CA PRO A 259 9.20 10.72 16.49
C PRO A 259 8.96 11.65 17.70
N CYS A 260 7.79 12.26 17.74
CA CYS A 260 7.36 13.04 18.90
C CYS A 260 7.33 12.14 20.16
N PRO A 261 7.93 12.57 21.30
CA PRO A 261 7.89 11.81 22.56
C PRO A 261 6.47 11.48 23.04
N LEU A 262 5.48 12.33 22.73
CA LEU A 262 4.08 12.05 23.05
C LEU A 262 3.57 10.85 22.25
N LEU A 263 3.89 10.77 20.95
CA LEU A 263 3.52 9.62 20.09
C LEU A 263 4.06 8.31 20.68
N ILE A 264 5.35 8.29 21.05
CA ILE A 264 5.99 7.10 21.64
C ILE A 264 5.25 6.68 22.92
N ARG A 265 5.00 7.61 23.85
CA ARG A 265 4.29 7.32 25.11
C ARG A 265 2.84 6.85 24.88
N MET A 266 2.15 7.38 23.89
CA MET A 266 0.79 6.93 23.56
C MET A 266 0.79 5.50 23.04
N VAL A 267 1.73 5.16 22.15
CA VAL A 267 1.89 3.79 21.65
C VAL A 267 2.25 2.83 22.77
N ASP A 268 3.19 3.19 23.67
CA ASP A 268 3.56 2.39 24.83
C ASP A 268 2.38 2.18 25.79
N ALA A 269 1.45 3.13 25.88
CA ALA A 269 0.23 3.03 26.67
C ALA A 269 -0.89 2.20 25.96
N GLY A 270 -0.65 1.69 24.74
CA GLY A 270 -1.65 0.98 23.96
C GLY A 270 -2.75 1.87 23.35
N TRP A 271 -2.54 3.19 23.34
CA TRP A 271 -3.45 4.13 22.69
C TRP A 271 -3.10 4.25 21.22
N LEU A 272 -3.65 3.34 20.42
CA LEU A 272 -3.25 3.18 19.02
C LEU A 272 -4.21 3.86 18.04
N GLY A 273 -5.09 4.72 18.52
CA GLY A 273 -6.13 5.39 17.74
C GLY A 273 -7.43 4.59 17.65
N ARG A 274 -8.15 4.72 16.54
CA ARG A 274 -9.46 4.08 16.34
C ARG A 274 -9.47 2.58 16.60
N LYS A 275 -8.45 1.87 16.18
CA LYS A 275 -8.39 0.40 16.30
C LYS A 275 -8.32 -0.11 17.73
N SER A 276 -7.88 0.72 18.68
CA SER A 276 -7.83 0.38 20.11
C SER A 276 -8.90 1.13 20.93
N GLY A 277 -9.82 1.85 20.27
CA GLY A 277 -10.86 2.68 20.93
C GLY A 277 -10.30 3.97 21.53
N ARG A 278 -8.99 4.22 21.47
CA ARG A 278 -8.36 5.41 22.05
C ARG A 278 -7.06 5.77 21.31
N GLY A 279 -6.90 7.08 21.05
CA GLY A 279 -5.70 7.75 20.60
C GLY A 279 -5.68 9.17 21.16
N PHE A 280 -5.52 10.17 20.30
CA PHE A 280 -5.77 11.58 20.65
C PHE A 280 -7.23 11.80 21.07
N TYR A 281 -8.12 11.01 20.47
CA TYR A 281 -9.55 11.00 20.78
C TYR A 281 -9.97 9.66 21.41
N LYS A 282 -11.17 9.66 21.99
CA LYS A 282 -11.86 8.42 22.41
C LYS A 282 -12.86 8.04 21.34
N TYR A 283 -12.93 6.75 21.04
CA TYR A 283 -13.84 6.15 20.06
C TYR A 283 -14.71 5.11 20.74
N GLU A 284 -16.00 5.11 20.41
CA GLU A 284 -16.97 4.11 20.86
C GLU A 284 -16.95 2.88 19.97
#